data_a922e77bf19fad1450ef2ef0521eb08b
#
_entry.id   a922e77bf19fad1450ef2ef0521eb08b
#
_cell.length_a   1.000
_cell.length_b   1.000
_cell.length_c   1.000
_cell.angle_alpha   90.00
_cell.angle_beta   90.00
_cell.angle_gamma   90.00
#
_symmetry.space_group_name_H-M   'P 1'
#
loop_
_entity.id
_entity.type
_entity.pdbx_description
1 polymer ?
#
loop_
_entity_poly.entity_id
_entity_poly.type
_entity_poly.pdbx_seq_one_letter_code
_entity_poly.pdbx_strand_id
1 'polypeptide(L)'
;RYSALGAGQDASFLEQLCWEERRFVESSGYLLLTRHDYTMQLADIAFVKVGAVSGADDLYVSETHGNRDFVYSATASKGKTRRMIWCEPGDRPPEALLAHQKRLMARRIRSFDEFNWWQWGRGYYQSEQPRVYVNAKTRRKRPFFVHDCPHYDGSVLAIFPRHPEIDVHQLAEALNEVDWDDLGFICDGRFLFTQRSLEQVPLPDSFRAFLPDAGASWWEKLKNYF
;
A
#
# COMPACT_ATOMS: atom_id res chain seq x y z
N ARG A 1 -24.22 -8.81 -2.91
CA ARG A 1 -25.45 -8.40 -2.18
C ARG A 1 -26.52 -9.43 -2.44
N TYR A 2 -26.85 -10.22 -1.45
CA TYR A 2 -28.05 -11.04 -1.47
C TYR A 2 -29.22 -10.13 -1.12
N SER A 3 -30.08 -9.80 -2.07
CA SER A 3 -31.41 -9.32 -1.75
C SER A 3 -32.23 -10.52 -1.29
N ALA A 4 -32.66 -10.54 -0.03
CA ALA A 4 -33.62 -11.53 0.43
C ALA A 4 -34.90 -11.36 -0.39
N LEU A 5 -35.23 -12.36 -1.20
CA LEU A 5 -36.52 -12.40 -1.90
C LEU A 5 -37.58 -12.66 -0.83
N GLY A 6 -38.53 -11.72 -0.69
CA GLY A 6 -39.66 -11.90 0.18
C GLY A 6 -40.52 -13.09 -0.28
N ALA A 7 -41.08 -13.84 0.66
CA ALA A 7 -42.01 -14.92 0.36
C ALA A 7 -43.21 -14.38 -0.46
N GLY A 8 -43.36 -14.86 -1.71
CA GLY A 8 -44.47 -14.47 -2.59
C GLY A 8 -44.08 -13.78 -3.90
N GLN A 9 -42.80 -13.73 -4.28
CA GLN A 9 -42.39 -13.23 -5.59
C GLN A 9 -42.53 -14.30 -6.69
N ASP A 10 -43.13 -13.91 -7.79
CA ASP A 10 -43.39 -14.77 -8.96
C ASP A 10 -42.11 -15.32 -9.58
N ALA A 11 -42.19 -16.53 -10.18
CA ALA A 11 -41.11 -17.13 -10.98
C ALA A 11 -40.60 -16.21 -12.09
N SER A 12 -41.47 -15.37 -12.65
CA SER A 12 -41.11 -14.34 -13.66
C SER A 12 -40.10 -13.30 -13.16
N PHE A 13 -40.03 -13.05 -11.83
CA PHE A 13 -39.04 -12.16 -11.25
C PHE A 13 -37.64 -12.78 -11.28
N LEU A 14 -37.56 -14.08 -11.07
CA LEU A 14 -36.28 -14.80 -11.12
C LEU A 14 -35.68 -14.83 -12.54
N GLU A 15 -36.53 -14.87 -13.57
CA GLU A 15 -36.11 -14.78 -14.96
C GLU A 15 -35.58 -13.41 -15.36
N GLN A 16 -35.98 -12.34 -14.66
CA GLN A 16 -35.48 -10.98 -14.87
C GLN A 16 -34.19 -10.67 -14.10
N LEU A 17 -33.73 -11.56 -13.21
CA LEU A 17 -32.47 -11.37 -12.50
C LEU A 17 -31.30 -11.60 -13.46
N CYS A 18 -30.43 -10.62 -13.55
CA CYS A 18 -29.13 -10.80 -14.19
C CYS A 18 -28.28 -11.72 -13.31
N TRP A 19 -28.14 -12.96 -13.73
CA TRP A 19 -27.24 -13.92 -13.09
C TRP A 19 -25.80 -13.59 -13.44
N GLU A 20 -24.96 -13.52 -12.43
CA GLU A 20 -23.53 -13.31 -12.58
C GLU A 20 -22.79 -14.55 -12.12
N GLU A 21 -22.01 -15.15 -13.03
CA GLU A 21 -21.17 -16.28 -12.68
C GLU A 21 -20.01 -15.82 -11.81
N ARG A 22 -19.82 -16.51 -10.69
CA ARG A 22 -18.70 -16.27 -9.77
C ARG A 22 -18.06 -17.58 -9.39
N ARG A 23 -16.73 -17.52 -9.11
CA ARG A 23 -15.92 -18.68 -8.75
C ARG A 23 -15.34 -18.49 -7.36
N PHE A 24 -15.14 -19.60 -6.66
CA PHE A 24 -14.40 -19.60 -5.43
C PHE A 24 -12.91 -19.62 -5.72
N VAL A 25 -12.19 -18.64 -5.17
CA VAL A 25 -10.72 -18.56 -5.20
C VAL A 25 -10.22 -18.56 -3.76
N GLU A 26 -9.31 -19.48 -3.43
CA GLU A 26 -8.63 -19.47 -2.14
C GLU A 26 -7.42 -18.53 -2.21
N SER A 27 -7.38 -17.56 -1.30
CA SER A 27 -6.26 -16.65 -1.15
C SER A 27 -5.98 -16.39 0.32
N SER A 28 -4.73 -16.64 0.75
CA SER A 28 -4.25 -16.35 2.11
C SER A 28 -5.07 -17.01 3.23
N GLY A 29 -5.67 -18.18 2.95
CA GLY A 29 -6.55 -18.89 3.87
C GLY A 29 -7.98 -18.35 3.91
N TYR A 30 -8.36 -17.49 2.98
CA TYR A 30 -9.72 -17.00 2.78
C TYR A 30 -10.30 -17.57 1.49
N LEU A 31 -11.59 -17.90 1.51
CA LEU A 31 -12.34 -18.27 0.33
C LEU A 31 -13.05 -17.03 -0.21
N LEU A 32 -12.63 -16.56 -1.39
CA LEU A 32 -13.20 -15.41 -2.07
C LEU A 32 -14.17 -15.87 -3.15
N LEU A 33 -15.29 -15.18 -3.29
CA LEU A 33 -16.26 -15.40 -4.36
C LEU A 33 -16.10 -14.30 -5.40
N THR A 34 -15.35 -14.58 -6.49
CA THR A 34 -14.88 -13.58 -7.45
C THR A 34 -15.45 -13.78 -8.85
N ARG A 35 -15.44 -12.73 -9.68
CA ARG A 35 -15.86 -12.74 -11.09
C ARG A 35 -14.77 -13.21 -12.05
N HIS A 36 -13.51 -13.15 -11.62
CA HIS A 36 -12.36 -13.34 -12.49
C HIS A 36 -11.54 -14.56 -12.09
N ASP A 37 -10.88 -15.15 -13.06
CA ASP A 37 -9.81 -16.10 -12.80
C ASP A 37 -8.56 -15.33 -12.35
N TYR A 38 -8.09 -15.64 -11.17
CA TYR A 38 -6.91 -15.05 -10.57
C TYR A 38 -5.83 -16.10 -10.48
N THR A 39 -4.79 -15.97 -11.31
CA THR A 39 -3.75 -16.99 -11.44
C THR A 39 -2.40 -16.53 -10.91
N MET A 40 -2.30 -15.30 -10.44
CA MET A 40 -1.08 -14.72 -9.88
C MET A 40 -1.39 -13.85 -8.66
N GLN A 41 -0.36 -13.50 -7.91
CA GLN A 41 -0.44 -12.59 -6.77
C GLN A 41 0.38 -11.32 -7.03
N LEU A 42 0.08 -10.24 -6.31
CA LEU A 42 0.90 -9.02 -6.41
C LEU A 42 2.37 -9.33 -6.04
N ALA A 43 2.61 -10.25 -5.12
CA ALA A 43 3.95 -10.68 -4.74
C ALA A 43 4.80 -11.24 -5.90
N ASP A 44 4.18 -11.69 -6.99
CA ASP A 44 4.90 -12.19 -8.16
C ASP A 44 5.62 -11.07 -8.94
N ILE A 45 5.07 -9.84 -8.92
CA ILE A 45 5.56 -8.68 -9.68
C ILE A 45 6.06 -7.53 -8.81
N ALA A 46 5.68 -7.48 -7.54
CA ALA A 46 6.05 -6.39 -6.62
C ALA A 46 6.17 -6.87 -5.19
N PHE A 47 6.78 -6.07 -4.32
CA PHE A 47 6.73 -6.25 -2.88
C PHE A 47 6.22 -4.98 -2.20
N VAL A 48 5.62 -5.12 -1.03
CA VAL A 48 4.99 -4.01 -0.32
C VAL A 48 5.75 -3.67 0.95
N LYS A 49 5.87 -2.40 1.27
CA LYS A 49 6.48 -1.91 2.51
C LYS A 49 5.59 -0.88 3.19
N VAL A 50 5.54 -0.97 4.50
CA VAL A 50 4.87 0.03 5.35
C VAL A 50 5.77 1.22 5.60
N GLY A 51 5.17 2.41 5.71
CA GLY A 51 5.89 3.64 5.98
C GLY A 51 6.35 3.80 7.42
N ALA A 52 7.12 4.84 7.64
CA ALA A 52 7.69 5.18 8.93
C ALA A 52 6.62 5.61 9.94
N VAL A 53 6.81 5.25 11.21
CA VAL A 53 5.89 5.60 12.30
C VAL A 53 6.66 6.34 13.39
N SER A 54 6.33 7.60 13.59
CA SER A 54 6.89 8.41 14.68
C SER A 54 6.29 8.05 16.04
N GLY A 55 4.98 7.79 16.06
CA GLY A 55 4.18 7.57 17.28
C GLY A 55 3.79 8.85 18.00
N ALA A 56 4.14 10.01 17.43
CA ALA A 56 3.79 11.32 17.95
C ALA A 56 3.88 12.34 16.79
N ASP A 57 3.14 12.09 15.71
CA ASP A 57 3.24 12.87 14.47
C ASP A 57 3.09 14.37 14.68
N ASP A 58 2.26 14.79 15.64
CA ASP A 58 2.07 16.18 16.00
C ASP A 58 3.34 16.88 16.51
N LEU A 59 4.33 16.13 16.98
CA LEU A 59 5.62 16.66 17.41
C LEU A 59 6.67 16.62 16.29
N TYR A 60 6.54 15.67 15.37
CA TYR A 60 7.51 15.49 14.28
C TYR A 60 7.14 16.27 13.01
N VAL A 61 5.88 16.64 12.81
CA VAL A 61 5.48 17.49 11.68
C VAL A 61 5.86 18.92 11.98
N SER A 62 6.75 19.50 11.17
CA SER A 62 7.22 20.86 11.37
C SER A 62 7.73 21.44 10.05
N GLU A 63 7.15 22.54 9.63
CA GLU A 63 7.63 23.28 8.45
C GLU A 63 8.97 23.99 8.72
N THR A 64 9.21 24.39 9.97
CA THR A 64 10.41 25.16 10.34
C THR A 64 11.59 24.29 10.74
N HIS A 65 11.35 23.19 11.45
CA HIS A 65 12.38 22.28 11.96
C HIS A 65 12.45 20.95 11.19
N GLY A 66 11.49 20.69 10.30
CA GLY A 66 11.50 19.51 9.46
C GLY A 66 12.70 19.51 8.51
N ASN A 67 13.32 18.37 8.36
CA ASN A 67 14.50 18.17 7.51
C ASN A 67 14.22 17.21 6.33
N ARG A 68 13.04 16.58 6.30
CA ARG A 68 12.67 15.61 5.27
C ARG A 68 11.18 15.68 4.95
N ASP A 69 10.86 15.59 3.66
CA ASP A 69 9.48 15.55 3.18
C ASP A 69 8.97 14.11 3.11
N PHE A 70 7.71 13.89 3.48
CA PHE A 70 7.09 12.58 3.51
C PHE A 70 5.77 12.56 2.74
N VAL A 71 5.58 11.52 1.94
CA VAL A 71 4.28 11.11 1.42
C VAL A 71 3.42 10.65 2.59
N TYR A 72 2.19 11.12 2.67
CA TYR A 72 1.23 10.80 3.73
C TYR A 72 -0.19 10.67 3.17
N SER A 73 -1.16 10.37 4.02
CA SER A 73 -2.54 10.09 3.58
C SER A 73 -3.17 11.17 2.70
N ALA A 74 -2.87 12.46 2.95
CA ALA A 74 -3.44 13.55 2.15
C ALA A 74 -2.69 13.79 0.83
N THR A 75 -1.49 13.23 0.63
CA THR A 75 -0.74 13.36 -0.64
C THR A 75 -1.56 12.84 -1.82
N ALA A 76 -2.27 11.73 -1.64
CA ALA A 76 -3.15 11.17 -2.67
C ALA A 76 -4.19 12.17 -3.24
N SER A 77 -4.61 13.17 -2.46
CA SER A 77 -5.61 14.15 -2.87
C SER A 77 -5.03 15.52 -3.19
N LYS A 78 -3.95 15.90 -2.51
CA LYS A 78 -3.37 17.25 -2.60
C LYS A 78 -2.12 17.32 -3.46
N GLY A 79 -1.51 16.17 -3.78
CA GLY A 79 -0.23 16.10 -4.49
C GLY A 79 0.95 16.70 -3.69
N LYS A 80 0.76 16.97 -2.39
CA LYS A 80 1.77 17.62 -1.55
C LYS A 80 2.25 16.67 -0.47
N THR A 81 3.54 16.72 -0.18
CA THR A 81 4.18 16.06 0.98
C THR A 81 3.94 16.87 2.25
N ARG A 82 4.31 16.30 3.39
CA ARG A 82 4.43 17.03 4.64
C ARG A 82 5.87 16.98 5.15
N ARG A 83 6.34 18.09 5.69
CA ARG A 83 7.69 18.21 6.20
C ARG A 83 7.77 17.74 7.64
N MET A 84 8.75 16.86 7.92
CA MET A 84 8.88 16.20 9.22
C MET A 84 10.31 16.22 9.71
N ILE A 85 10.49 16.15 11.03
CA ILE A 85 11.78 15.95 11.68
C ILE A 85 12.13 14.46 11.57
N TRP A 86 13.08 14.13 10.70
CA TRP A 86 13.63 12.78 10.59
C TRP A 86 14.92 12.69 11.42
N CYS A 87 15.07 11.61 12.16
CA CYS A 87 16.25 11.31 12.94
C CYS A 87 16.84 9.97 12.49
N GLU A 88 18.08 9.99 12.01
CA GLU A 88 18.81 8.77 11.70
C GLU A 88 19.31 8.10 13.00
N PRO A 89 19.56 6.77 12.97
CA PRO A 89 20.22 6.10 14.07
C PRO A 89 21.58 6.74 14.38
N GLY A 90 21.79 7.13 15.65
CA GLY A 90 23.03 7.79 16.08
C GLY A 90 22.99 9.32 16.08
N ASP A 91 21.95 9.93 15.51
CA ASP A 91 21.77 11.38 15.62
C ASP A 91 21.58 11.83 17.07
N ARG A 92 21.95 13.06 17.34
CA ARG A 92 21.60 13.74 18.60
C ARG A 92 20.12 14.15 18.58
N PRO A 93 19.49 14.29 19.78
CA PRO A 93 18.12 14.75 19.85
C PRO A 93 17.98 16.15 19.21
N PRO A 94 17.06 16.32 18.24
CA PRO A 94 16.76 17.63 17.68
C PRO A 94 16.27 18.60 18.75
N GLU A 95 16.73 19.85 18.71
CA GLU A 95 16.39 20.88 19.67
C GLU A 95 14.87 21.05 19.82
N ALA A 96 14.15 21.02 18.71
CA ALA A 96 12.69 21.11 18.69
C ALA A 96 11.96 20.01 19.48
N LEU A 97 12.62 18.88 19.74
CA LEU A 97 12.04 17.75 20.48
C LEU A 97 12.43 17.72 21.96
N LEU A 98 13.43 18.51 22.41
CA LEU A 98 13.97 18.45 23.77
C LEU A 98 12.88 18.69 24.84
N ALA A 99 12.01 19.65 24.63
CA ALA A 99 10.92 19.95 25.56
C ALA A 99 9.87 18.83 25.69
N HIS A 100 9.90 17.85 24.77
CA HIS A 100 8.91 16.78 24.67
C HIS A 100 9.44 15.40 25.08
N GLN A 101 10.65 15.32 25.65
CA GLN A 101 11.33 14.07 25.99
C GLN A 101 10.44 13.10 26.77
N LYS A 102 9.81 13.56 27.86
CA LYS A 102 8.95 12.74 28.72
C LYS A 102 7.79 12.09 27.93
N ARG A 103 7.16 12.86 27.05
CA ARG A 103 6.05 12.38 26.20
C ARG A 103 6.56 11.38 25.15
N LEU A 104 7.72 11.65 24.55
CA LEU A 104 8.33 10.81 23.53
C LEU A 104 8.83 9.47 24.11
N MET A 105 9.34 9.46 25.34
CA MET A 105 9.68 8.22 26.06
C MET A 105 8.45 7.35 26.37
N ALA A 106 7.29 7.95 26.59
CA ALA A 106 6.05 7.24 26.92
C ALA A 106 5.34 6.60 25.71
N ARG A 107 5.86 6.72 24.49
CA ARG A 107 5.28 6.09 23.29
C ARG A 107 5.32 4.56 23.40
N ARG A 108 4.25 3.90 22.91
CA ARG A 108 4.08 2.44 23.04
C ARG A 108 4.45 1.65 21.79
N ILE A 109 5.13 2.25 20.82
CA ILE A 109 5.47 1.57 19.55
C ILE A 109 6.60 0.58 19.75
N ARG A 110 7.58 0.96 20.56
CA ARG A 110 8.72 0.18 21.02
C ARG A 110 9.21 0.74 22.36
N SER A 111 10.18 0.09 22.99
CA SER A 111 10.86 0.64 24.18
C SER A 111 11.72 1.83 23.79
N PHE A 112 11.59 2.92 24.53
CA PHE A 112 12.42 4.10 24.45
C PHE A 112 13.11 4.35 25.78
N ASP A 113 14.34 4.83 25.72
CA ASP A 113 15.18 5.18 26.85
C ASP A 113 15.84 6.56 26.68
N GLU A 114 16.75 6.91 27.55
CA GLU A 114 17.45 8.22 27.52
C GLU A 114 18.35 8.39 26.28
N PHE A 115 18.70 7.30 25.57
CA PHE A 115 19.61 7.29 24.41
C PHE A 115 18.89 7.22 23.06
N ASN A 116 17.55 7.08 23.03
CA ASN A 116 16.83 6.87 21.77
C ASN A 116 15.43 7.51 21.71
N TRP A 117 14.99 8.21 22.74
CA TRP A 117 13.62 8.75 22.85
C TRP A 117 13.21 9.69 21.71
N TRP A 118 14.14 10.31 21.01
CA TRP A 118 13.88 11.18 19.86
C TRP A 118 13.78 10.43 18.54
N GLN A 119 14.15 9.15 18.50
CA GLN A 119 14.08 8.36 17.29
C GLN A 119 12.64 8.00 16.94
N TRP A 120 12.42 7.68 15.67
CA TRP A 120 11.16 7.17 15.20
C TRP A 120 10.89 5.77 15.79
N GLY A 121 9.61 5.46 16.03
CA GLY A 121 9.20 4.15 16.54
C GLY A 121 9.46 3.01 15.57
N ARG A 122 9.28 3.29 14.28
CA ARG A 122 9.62 2.38 13.20
C ARG A 122 10.10 3.18 11.99
N GLY A 123 11.17 2.71 11.37
CA GLY A 123 11.63 3.21 10.09
C GLY A 123 10.78 2.72 8.92
N TYR A 124 11.20 3.00 7.72
CA TYR A 124 10.60 2.54 6.47
C TYR A 124 11.69 1.98 5.56
N TYR A 125 11.30 1.29 4.49
CA TYR A 125 12.25 0.82 3.48
C TYR A 125 12.74 2.01 2.65
N GLN A 126 13.99 2.43 2.86
CA GLN A 126 14.65 3.51 2.12
C GLN A 126 15.18 2.98 0.81
N SER A 127 14.75 3.59 -0.29
CA SER A 127 15.13 3.22 -1.64
C SER A 127 14.78 4.39 -2.58
N GLU A 128 15.56 4.58 -3.62
CA GLU A 128 15.25 5.52 -4.71
C GLU A 128 14.44 4.85 -5.84
N GLN A 129 14.18 3.56 -5.72
CA GLN A 129 13.39 2.82 -6.72
C GLN A 129 12.00 3.45 -6.88
N PRO A 130 11.53 3.67 -8.13
CA PRO A 130 10.16 4.08 -8.41
C PRO A 130 9.12 3.15 -7.78
N ARG A 131 8.01 3.69 -7.32
CA ARG A 131 7.00 2.93 -6.58
C ARG A 131 5.60 3.49 -6.74
N VAL A 132 4.63 2.64 -6.50
CA VAL A 132 3.23 3.03 -6.35
C VAL A 132 2.92 3.17 -4.87
N TYR A 133 2.14 4.19 -4.52
CA TYR A 133 1.65 4.41 -3.16
C TYR A 133 0.17 4.09 -3.05
N VAL A 134 -0.25 3.68 -1.86
CA VAL A 134 -1.65 3.55 -1.48
C VAL A 134 -1.84 3.91 -0.01
N ASN A 135 -2.90 4.63 0.32
CA ASN A 135 -3.25 4.88 1.72
C ASN A 135 -3.70 3.58 2.39
N ALA A 136 -3.20 3.27 3.58
CA ALA A 136 -3.59 2.09 4.35
C ALA A 136 -5.12 2.03 4.61
N LYS A 137 -5.77 3.22 4.71
CA LYS A 137 -7.23 3.36 4.81
C LYS A 137 -7.70 4.47 3.88
N THR A 138 -8.69 4.19 3.01
CA THR A 138 -9.17 5.19 2.06
C THR A 138 -10.61 4.92 1.60
N ARG A 139 -11.33 5.98 1.20
CA ARG A 139 -12.62 5.91 0.48
C ARG A 139 -12.49 6.25 -1.00
N ARG A 140 -11.27 6.48 -1.48
CA ARG A 140 -11.04 6.81 -2.89
C ARG A 140 -11.30 5.58 -3.75
N LYS A 141 -12.06 5.75 -4.84
CA LYS A 141 -12.31 4.68 -5.83
C LYS A 141 -11.04 4.28 -6.58
N ARG A 142 -10.15 5.23 -6.83
CA ARG A 142 -8.81 5.03 -7.42
C ARG A 142 -7.77 5.35 -6.34
N PRO A 143 -7.42 4.36 -5.50
CA PRO A 143 -6.60 4.61 -4.33
C PRO A 143 -5.09 4.63 -4.59
N PHE A 144 -4.62 4.02 -5.69
CA PHE A 144 -3.21 3.90 -6.03
C PHE A 144 -2.72 5.13 -6.78
N PHE A 145 -1.54 5.63 -6.41
CA PHE A 145 -0.96 6.84 -6.99
C PHE A 145 0.57 6.76 -7.00
N VAL A 146 1.20 7.55 -7.87
CA VAL A 146 2.65 7.71 -7.96
C VAL A 146 3.04 9.09 -7.43
N HIS A 147 4.19 9.19 -6.79
CA HIS A 147 4.78 10.43 -6.32
C HIS A 147 6.30 10.32 -6.25
N ASP A 148 7.03 11.38 -6.62
CA ASP A 148 8.50 11.36 -6.72
C ASP A 148 9.21 11.31 -5.36
N CYS A 149 8.57 11.79 -4.29
CA CYS A 149 9.16 11.74 -2.95
C CYS A 149 9.36 10.29 -2.49
N PRO A 150 10.60 9.87 -2.16
CA PRO A 150 10.90 8.49 -1.78
C PRO A 150 10.57 8.16 -0.32
N HIS A 151 10.25 9.16 0.48
CA HIS A 151 9.98 8.98 1.91
C HIS A 151 8.48 8.95 2.17
N TYR A 152 8.02 8.06 3.04
CA TYR A 152 6.60 7.87 3.31
C TYR A 152 6.34 7.47 4.75
N ASP A 153 5.25 7.96 5.31
CA ASP A 153 4.85 7.69 6.68
C ASP A 153 3.91 6.48 6.81
N GLY A 154 3.63 6.08 8.04
CA GLY A 154 2.86 4.88 8.36
C GLY A 154 1.38 4.93 7.96
N SER A 155 0.87 6.03 7.42
CA SER A 155 -0.47 6.10 6.85
C SER A 155 -0.53 5.59 5.41
N VAL A 156 0.64 5.32 4.79
CA VAL A 156 0.80 4.91 3.39
C VAL A 156 1.58 3.60 3.30
N LEU A 157 1.25 2.81 2.30
CA LEU A 157 2.03 1.65 1.86
C LEU A 157 2.71 2.00 0.54
N ALA A 158 3.92 1.49 0.35
CA ALA A 158 4.66 1.61 -0.91
C ALA A 158 4.80 0.23 -1.56
N ILE A 159 4.49 0.14 -2.84
CA ILE A 159 4.52 -1.05 -3.69
C ILE A 159 5.69 -0.87 -4.65
N PHE A 160 6.69 -1.71 -4.52
CA PHE A 160 7.93 -1.66 -5.28
C PHE A 160 7.92 -2.75 -6.35
N PRO A 161 7.98 -2.40 -7.64
CA PRO A 161 8.16 -3.40 -8.70
C PRO A 161 9.40 -4.26 -8.46
N ARG A 162 9.32 -5.56 -8.76
CA ARG A 162 10.48 -6.47 -8.71
C ARG A 162 11.41 -6.31 -9.90
N HIS A 163 10.87 -5.81 -11.01
CA HIS A 163 11.61 -5.64 -12.26
C HIS A 163 11.67 -4.16 -12.63
N PRO A 164 12.84 -3.61 -12.97
CA PRO A 164 13.03 -2.19 -13.25
C PRO A 164 12.30 -1.72 -14.52
N GLU A 165 11.96 -2.64 -15.43
CA GLU A 165 11.20 -2.36 -16.64
C GLU A 165 9.70 -2.13 -16.40
N ILE A 166 9.18 -2.43 -15.22
CA ILE A 166 7.78 -2.17 -14.89
C ILE A 166 7.57 -0.67 -14.69
N ASP A 167 6.77 -0.07 -15.55
CA ASP A 167 6.33 1.32 -15.41
C ASP A 167 5.35 1.44 -14.23
N VAL A 168 5.73 2.24 -13.23
CA VAL A 168 4.92 2.44 -12.01
C VAL A 168 3.61 3.17 -12.27
N HIS A 169 3.52 3.99 -13.31
CA HIS A 169 2.26 4.64 -13.69
C HIS A 169 1.29 3.64 -14.30
N GLN A 170 1.77 2.76 -15.18
CA GLN A 170 0.96 1.68 -15.74
C GLN A 170 0.52 0.70 -14.65
N LEU A 171 1.42 0.36 -13.71
CA LEU A 171 1.08 -0.49 -12.57
C LEU A 171 0.02 0.15 -11.67
N ALA A 172 0.13 1.45 -11.38
CA ALA A 172 -0.85 2.18 -10.58
C ALA A 172 -2.23 2.23 -11.27
N GLU A 173 -2.27 2.45 -12.58
CA GLU A 173 -3.51 2.42 -13.36
C GLU A 173 -4.14 1.02 -13.34
N ALA A 174 -3.36 -0.03 -13.60
CA ALA A 174 -3.86 -1.41 -13.56
C ALA A 174 -4.42 -1.77 -12.17
N LEU A 175 -3.73 -1.38 -11.08
CA LEU A 175 -4.20 -1.59 -9.71
C LEU A 175 -5.48 -0.80 -9.40
N ASN A 176 -5.69 0.35 -10.03
CA ASN A 176 -6.91 1.14 -9.86
C ASN A 176 -8.12 0.56 -10.61
N GLU A 177 -7.91 -0.35 -11.56
CA GLU A 177 -8.98 -1.06 -12.30
C GLU A 177 -9.39 -2.38 -11.60
N VAL A 178 -8.66 -2.83 -10.59
CA VAL A 178 -9.01 -4.02 -9.81
C VAL A 178 -10.27 -3.76 -8.98
N ASP A 179 -11.19 -4.71 -8.96
CA ASP A 179 -12.37 -4.67 -8.08
C ASP A 179 -12.00 -5.09 -6.64
N TRP A 180 -11.53 -4.12 -5.86
CA TRP A 180 -11.11 -4.32 -4.49
C TRP A 180 -12.25 -4.69 -3.55
N ASP A 181 -13.50 -4.38 -3.91
CA ASP A 181 -14.70 -4.77 -3.17
C ASP A 181 -14.91 -6.28 -3.28
N ASP A 182 -14.79 -6.80 -4.51
CA ASP A 182 -14.92 -8.22 -4.81
C ASP A 182 -13.83 -9.05 -4.10
N LEU A 183 -12.65 -8.47 -3.91
CA LEU A 183 -11.52 -9.09 -3.21
C LEU A 183 -11.58 -8.93 -1.69
N GLY A 184 -12.68 -8.37 -1.16
CA GLY A 184 -12.92 -8.29 0.29
C GLY A 184 -12.12 -7.22 1.03
N PHE A 185 -11.56 -6.23 0.34
CA PHE A 185 -10.78 -5.16 0.96
C PHE A 185 -11.62 -4.08 1.63
N ILE A 186 -12.95 -4.16 1.55
CA ILE A 186 -13.84 -3.21 2.23
C ILE A 186 -14.03 -3.56 3.70
N CYS A 187 -13.79 -2.57 4.54
CA CYS A 187 -14.11 -2.61 5.97
C CYS A 187 -14.76 -1.27 6.35
N ASP A 188 -15.99 -1.31 6.86
CA ASP A 188 -16.72 -0.13 7.33
C ASP A 188 -16.81 0.99 6.25
N GLY A 189 -17.14 0.60 5.01
CA GLY A 189 -17.32 1.51 3.88
C GLY A 189 -16.07 2.22 3.39
N ARG A 190 -14.90 1.64 3.67
CA ARG A 190 -13.59 2.11 3.18
C ARG A 190 -12.71 0.92 2.82
N PHE A 191 -11.78 1.13 1.92
CA PHE A 191 -10.70 0.17 1.68
C PHE A 191 -9.74 0.14 2.86
N LEU A 192 -9.34 -1.06 3.24
CA LEU A 192 -8.32 -1.32 4.25
C LEU A 192 -7.22 -2.19 3.64
N PHE A 193 -6.05 -1.59 3.44
CA PHE A 193 -4.89 -2.27 2.90
C PHE A 193 -3.84 -2.51 3.98
N THR A 194 -3.27 -3.71 4.01
CA THR A 194 -2.10 -4.04 4.81
C THR A 194 -0.99 -4.55 3.90
N GLN A 195 0.23 -4.55 4.36
CA GLN A 195 1.35 -5.10 3.59
C GLN A 195 1.03 -6.53 3.14
N ARG A 196 0.69 -7.39 4.09
CA ARG A 196 0.43 -8.81 3.82
C ARG A 196 -0.75 -9.02 2.87
N SER A 197 -1.87 -8.32 3.11
CA SER A 197 -3.07 -8.49 2.28
C SER A 197 -2.83 -8.06 0.82
N LEU A 198 -2.03 -7.01 0.61
CA LEU A 198 -1.66 -6.58 -0.73
C LEU A 198 -0.68 -7.54 -1.41
N GLU A 199 0.36 -8.00 -0.72
CA GLU A 199 1.32 -8.95 -1.31
C GLU A 199 0.65 -10.25 -1.75
N GLN A 200 -0.34 -10.71 -0.99
CA GLN A 200 -1.05 -11.97 -1.22
C GLN A 200 -2.34 -11.81 -2.03
N VAL A 201 -2.67 -10.60 -2.47
CA VAL A 201 -3.90 -10.40 -3.24
C VAL A 201 -3.82 -11.13 -4.57
N PRO A 202 -4.85 -11.89 -4.92
CA PRO A 202 -4.96 -12.48 -6.24
C PRO A 202 -5.26 -11.39 -7.27
N LEU A 203 -4.53 -11.40 -8.38
CA LEU A 203 -4.65 -10.40 -9.44
C LEU A 203 -5.19 -11.04 -10.74
N PRO A 204 -5.95 -10.29 -11.54
CA PRO A 204 -6.41 -10.71 -12.85
C PRO A 204 -5.26 -11.08 -13.78
N ASP A 205 -5.51 -11.97 -14.75
CA ASP A 205 -4.51 -12.43 -15.72
C ASP A 205 -3.87 -11.31 -16.55
N SER A 206 -4.53 -10.16 -16.69
CA SER A 206 -3.96 -8.97 -17.32
C SER A 206 -2.65 -8.51 -16.68
N PHE A 207 -2.45 -8.79 -15.38
CA PHE A 207 -1.21 -8.46 -14.68
C PHE A 207 -0.01 -9.32 -15.10
N ARG A 208 -0.21 -10.40 -15.86
CA ARG A 208 0.88 -11.16 -16.48
C ARG A 208 1.75 -10.31 -17.42
N ALA A 209 1.20 -9.24 -17.96
CA ALA A 209 1.96 -8.27 -18.76
C ALA A 209 3.11 -7.59 -17.98
N PHE A 210 3.06 -7.60 -16.63
CA PHE A 210 4.13 -7.09 -15.78
C PHE A 210 5.17 -8.16 -15.38
N LEU A 211 4.98 -9.41 -15.77
CA LEU A 211 6.00 -10.44 -15.61
C LEU A 211 7.08 -10.25 -16.70
N PRO A 212 8.37 -10.46 -16.36
CA PRO A 212 9.39 -10.47 -17.39
C PRO A 212 9.07 -11.60 -18.40
N ASP A 213 9.22 -11.31 -19.68
CA ASP A 213 9.01 -12.31 -20.73
C ASP A 213 9.78 -13.58 -20.40
N ALA A 214 9.05 -14.67 -20.22
CA ALA A 214 9.62 -15.99 -19.96
C ALA A 214 10.49 -16.51 -21.14
N GLY A 215 10.49 -15.79 -22.26
CA GLY A 215 11.28 -16.11 -23.47
C GLY A 215 12.61 -15.36 -23.60
N ALA A 216 12.82 -14.26 -22.88
CA ALA A 216 14.13 -13.61 -22.85
C ALA A 216 15.01 -14.32 -21.81
N SER A 217 15.71 -15.36 -22.24
CA SER A 217 16.73 -16.05 -21.44
C SER A 217 17.63 -14.99 -20.79
N TRP A 218 17.82 -15.06 -19.45
CA TRP A 218 18.75 -14.16 -18.74
C TRP A 218 20.17 -14.18 -19.37
N TRP A 219 20.50 -15.20 -20.17
CA TRP A 219 21.71 -15.27 -20.98
C TRP A 219 21.74 -14.25 -22.13
N GLU A 220 20.62 -13.83 -22.69
CA GLU A 220 20.59 -12.77 -23.71
C GLU A 220 20.78 -11.38 -23.11
N LYS A 221 20.30 -11.16 -21.89
CA LYS A 221 20.54 -9.91 -21.13
C LYS A 221 22.01 -9.75 -20.73
N LEU A 222 22.72 -10.85 -20.44
CA LEU A 222 24.16 -10.81 -20.16
C LEU A 222 25.01 -10.47 -21.39
N LYS A 223 24.61 -10.84 -22.60
CA LYS A 223 25.35 -10.52 -23.85
C LYS A 223 25.40 -9.03 -24.16
N ASN A 224 24.47 -8.22 -23.62
CA ASN A 224 24.46 -6.76 -23.82
C ASN A 224 25.28 -6.01 -22.75
N TYR A 225 25.88 -6.71 -21.78
CA TYR A 225 26.76 -6.13 -20.75
C TYR A 225 28.25 -6.46 -20.94
N PHE A 226 28.59 -7.23 -21.96
CA PHE A 226 29.95 -7.50 -22.42
C PHE A 226 30.08 -7.13 -23.92
#